data_c32dda2bc2644f811113c97c6bff3049
#
_entry.id   c32dda2bc2644f811113c97c6bff3049
#
_cell.length_a   1.000
_cell.length_b   1.000
_cell.length_c   1.000
_cell.angle_alpha   90.00
_cell.angle_beta   90.00
_cell.angle_gamma   90.00
#
_symmetry.space_group_name_H-M   'P 1'
#
loop_
_entity.id
_entity.type
_entity.pdbx_description
1 polymer ?
#
loop_
_entity_poly.entity_id
_entity_poly.type
_entity_poly.pdbx_seq_one_letter_code
_entity_poly.pdbx_strand_id
1 'polypeptide(L)'
;MKVVQYNIPQYQEIGGKNEEVIRMFKGLNSYDPLSIPSNFFTELENLDFDDYPTLTTRKGLELVFSTGSPIIGFGVWKGLELHVINNNGTWRAFNGSTWKTVKTGMNTNGVYSFTNFQGNLDDINLFVCNGSSGLQKYDGTTAVAFGNAPADINFITTYQNRIWGAADGNTL
;
A
#
# COMPACT_ATOMS: atom_id res chain seq x y z
N MET A 1 -45.52 3.01 4.97
CA MET A 1 -44.23 2.96 5.66
C MET A 1 -44.53 3.28 7.12
N LYS A 2 -44.40 2.29 8.02
CA LYS A 2 -44.71 2.48 9.47
C LYS A 2 -43.43 2.95 10.13
N VAL A 3 -43.37 4.19 10.59
CA VAL A 3 -42.27 4.71 11.38
C VAL A 3 -42.43 4.13 12.81
N VAL A 4 -41.49 3.27 13.20
CA VAL A 4 -41.41 2.78 14.57
C VAL A 4 -40.70 3.83 15.41
N GLN A 5 -41.43 4.51 16.27
CA GLN A 5 -40.84 5.49 17.15
C GLN A 5 -40.39 4.76 18.43
N TYR A 6 -39.09 4.67 18.63
CA TYR A 6 -38.51 4.16 19.87
C TYR A 6 -38.53 5.27 20.92
N ASN A 7 -39.27 5.04 22.01
CA ASN A 7 -39.15 5.85 23.22
C ASN A 7 -37.80 5.48 23.88
N ILE A 8 -36.81 6.32 23.71
CA ILE A 8 -35.60 6.24 24.51
C ILE A 8 -36.00 6.73 25.91
N PRO A 9 -35.81 5.90 26.96
CA PRO A 9 -36.06 6.35 28.33
C PRO A 9 -35.24 7.60 28.61
N GLN A 10 -35.87 8.72 28.91
CA GLN A 10 -35.15 9.88 29.40
C GLN A 10 -34.60 9.50 30.77
N TYR A 11 -33.31 9.38 30.90
CA TYR A 11 -32.65 9.30 32.19
C TYR A 11 -33.00 10.59 32.97
N GLN A 12 -33.74 10.47 34.04
CA GLN A 12 -33.84 11.55 35.03
C GLN A 12 -32.44 11.70 35.63
N GLU A 13 -31.83 12.86 35.43
CA GLU A 13 -30.63 13.23 36.17
C GLU A 13 -30.98 13.27 37.66
N ILE A 14 -30.73 12.19 38.36
CA ILE A 14 -30.70 12.16 39.82
C ILE A 14 -29.36 12.80 40.16
N GLY A 15 -29.41 14.06 40.56
CA GLY A 15 -28.38 14.99 40.98
C GLY A 15 -27.03 14.39 41.37
N GLY A 16 -26.16 14.29 40.41
CA GLY A 16 -24.76 13.92 40.51
C GLY A 16 -24.24 13.67 39.12
N LYS A 17 -23.33 14.50 38.62
CA LYS A 17 -22.57 14.19 37.40
C LYS A 17 -21.76 12.95 37.71
N ASN A 18 -22.21 11.78 37.23
CA ASN A 18 -21.38 10.60 37.16
C ASN A 18 -20.42 10.82 35.98
N GLU A 19 -19.30 11.47 36.21
CA GLU A 19 -18.21 11.54 35.24
C GLU A 19 -17.44 10.23 35.36
N GLU A 20 -17.61 9.34 34.39
CA GLU A 20 -16.73 8.18 34.23
C GLU A 20 -15.53 8.60 33.41
N VAL A 21 -14.34 8.62 34.03
CA VAL A 21 -13.11 8.95 33.38
C VAL A 21 -12.44 7.66 32.88
N ILE A 22 -12.54 7.40 31.60
CA ILE A 22 -11.83 6.29 30.97
C ILE A 22 -10.39 6.74 30.71
N ARG A 23 -9.45 6.23 31.51
CA ARG A 23 -8.02 6.60 31.42
C ARG A 23 -7.20 5.71 30.50
N MET A 24 -7.74 4.59 30.08
CA MET A 24 -7.03 3.61 29.26
C MET A 24 -8.03 2.87 28.39
N PHE A 25 -7.81 2.92 27.09
CA PHE A 25 -8.56 2.14 26.13
C PHE A 25 -7.81 0.82 25.86
N LYS A 26 -8.51 -0.31 25.93
CA LYS A 26 -7.92 -1.64 25.79
C LYS A 26 -8.14 -2.26 24.41
N GLY A 27 -8.87 -1.57 23.55
CA GLY A 27 -9.09 -2.01 22.19
C GLY A 27 -10.51 -2.44 21.89
N LEU A 28 -10.66 -3.25 20.85
CA LEU A 28 -11.93 -3.77 20.37
C LEU A 28 -12.26 -5.10 21.05
N ASN A 29 -13.49 -5.25 21.54
CA ASN A 29 -14.03 -6.51 22.03
C ASN A 29 -15.45 -6.69 21.49
N SER A 30 -15.60 -7.57 20.52
CA SER A 30 -16.88 -7.85 19.86
C SER A 30 -17.57 -9.14 20.35
N TYR A 31 -17.05 -9.78 21.41
CA TYR A 31 -17.52 -11.09 21.84
C TYR A 31 -18.94 -11.03 22.44
N ASP A 32 -19.17 -10.11 23.36
CA ASP A 32 -20.50 -9.93 23.97
C ASP A 32 -20.76 -8.44 24.25
N PRO A 33 -21.58 -7.77 23.43
CA PRO A 33 -21.83 -6.33 23.57
C PRO A 33 -22.46 -5.91 24.91
N LEU A 34 -23.07 -6.83 25.64
CA LEU A 34 -23.76 -6.54 26.90
C LEU A 34 -22.85 -6.69 28.13
N SER A 35 -21.71 -7.36 28.01
CA SER A 35 -20.78 -7.63 29.12
C SER A 35 -19.39 -7.03 28.92
N ILE A 36 -19.25 -6.07 28.00
CA ILE A 36 -17.98 -5.43 27.72
C ILE A 36 -17.65 -4.42 28.82
N PRO A 37 -16.43 -4.49 29.40
CA PRO A 37 -15.97 -3.45 30.32
C PRO A 37 -15.91 -2.08 29.65
N SER A 38 -16.16 -1.02 30.42
CA SER A 38 -16.27 0.37 29.91
C SER A 38 -15.03 0.90 29.16
N ASN A 39 -13.89 0.23 29.28
CA ASN A 39 -12.64 0.59 28.60
C ASN A 39 -12.37 -0.18 27.29
N PHE A 40 -13.35 -0.94 26.79
CA PHE A 40 -13.34 -1.55 25.47
C PHE A 40 -14.43 -0.97 24.59
N PHE A 41 -14.22 -1.07 23.28
CA PHE A 41 -15.21 -0.72 22.28
C PHE A 41 -15.77 -1.97 21.60
N THR A 42 -17.04 -1.93 21.24
CA THR A 42 -17.67 -2.95 20.39
C THR A 42 -17.34 -2.74 18.92
N GLU A 43 -17.18 -1.48 18.54
CA GLU A 43 -16.91 -1.05 17.18
C GLU A 43 -16.06 0.22 17.23
N LEU A 44 -15.07 0.30 16.35
CA LEU A 44 -14.18 1.45 16.18
C LEU A 44 -14.09 1.79 14.71
N GLU A 45 -14.44 3.02 14.37
CA GLU A 45 -14.34 3.53 13.02
C GLU A 45 -13.51 4.82 13.01
N ASN A 46 -12.52 4.89 12.09
CA ASN A 46 -11.63 6.04 11.94
C ASN A 46 -10.81 6.42 13.18
N LEU A 47 -10.55 5.46 14.05
CA LEU A 47 -9.69 5.61 15.23
C LEU A 47 -8.45 4.74 15.13
N ASP A 48 -7.37 5.19 15.73
CA ASP A 48 -6.08 4.52 15.74
C ASP A 48 -5.50 4.46 17.15
N PHE A 49 -4.69 3.42 17.41
CA PHE A 49 -4.01 3.15 18.67
C PHE A 49 -2.50 3.36 18.60
N ASP A 50 -2.00 4.03 17.60
CA ASP A 50 -0.55 4.24 17.41
C ASP A 50 0.11 4.87 18.65
N ASP A 51 -0.63 5.71 19.38
CA ASP A 51 -0.18 6.38 20.59
C ASP A 51 -0.80 5.76 21.86
N TYR A 52 -0.82 4.41 21.96
CA TYR A 52 -1.39 3.73 23.13
C TYR A 52 -0.86 4.30 24.46
N PRO A 53 -1.70 4.57 25.48
CA PRO A 53 -3.11 4.18 25.62
C PRO A 53 -4.13 5.23 25.11
N THR A 54 -3.70 6.19 24.32
CA THR A 54 -4.55 7.25 23.79
C THR A 54 -5.21 6.80 22.50
N LEU A 55 -6.50 7.10 22.34
CA LEU A 55 -7.21 6.99 21.09
C LEU A 55 -7.02 8.27 20.29
N THR A 56 -6.52 8.14 19.08
CA THR A 56 -6.41 9.25 18.14
C THR A 56 -7.28 9.02 16.91
N THR A 57 -7.69 10.07 16.25
CA THR A 57 -8.35 9.93 14.94
C THR A 57 -7.33 9.47 13.91
N ARG A 58 -7.72 8.51 13.04
CA ARG A 58 -6.91 8.08 11.93
C ARG A 58 -6.45 9.29 11.11
N LYS A 59 -5.16 9.34 10.85
CA LYS A 59 -4.57 10.38 9.99
C LYS A 59 -5.17 10.28 8.59
N GLY A 60 -5.54 11.42 8.01
CA GLY A 60 -5.99 11.52 6.64
C GLY A 60 -4.88 11.16 5.65
N LEU A 61 -5.27 10.96 4.39
CA LEU A 61 -4.33 10.82 3.29
C LEU A 61 -4.10 12.20 2.69
N GLU A 62 -2.84 12.56 2.52
CA GLU A 62 -2.43 13.76 1.82
C GLU A 62 -1.91 13.42 0.43
N LEU A 63 -2.32 14.19 -0.58
CA LEU A 63 -1.78 14.04 -1.93
C LEU A 63 -0.37 14.64 -1.97
N VAL A 64 0.64 13.79 -1.94
CA VAL A 64 2.05 14.22 -1.98
C VAL A 64 2.42 14.73 -3.39
N PHE A 65 1.93 14.08 -4.44
CA PHE A 65 2.17 14.49 -5.84
C PHE A 65 1.16 13.84 -6.80
N SER A 66 1.05 14.42 -8.00
CA SER A 66 0.27 13.85 -9.11
C SER A 66 1.19 13.45 -10.25
N THR A 67 0.96 12.28 -10.84
CA THR A 67 1.66 11.82 -12.05
C THR A 67 1.00 12.28 -13.34
N GLY A 68 -0.19 12.85 -13.26
CA GLY A 68 -0.99 13.29 -14.41
C GLY A 68 -1.66 12.15 -15.19
N SER A 69 -1.45 10.90 -14.83
CA SER A 69 -2.04 9.71 -15.47
C SER A 69 -2.16 8.58 -14.45
N PRO A 70 -3.13 7.67 -14.60
CA PRO A 70 -3.26 6.52 -13.74
C PRO A 70 -1.99 5.68 -13.67
N ILE A 71 -1.68 5.15 -12.50
CA ILE A 71 -0.50 4.33 -12.24
C ILE A 71 -0.89 2.86 -12.40
N ILE A 72 -0.13 2.11 -13.20
CA ILE A 72 -0.28 0.67 -13.43
C ILE A 72 0.89 -0.14 -12.87
N GLY A 73 1.91 0.53 -12.36
CA GLY A 73 3.06 -0.09 -11.71
C GLY A 73 3.70 0.86 -10.71
N PHE A 74 4.11 0.31 -9.57
CA PHE A 74 4.68 1.06 -8.47
C PHE A 74 5.80 0.26 -7.80
N GLY A 75 6.94 0.89 -7.57
CA GLY A 75 8.08 0.27 -6.90
C GLY A 75 9.02 1.30 -6.29
N VAL A 76 9.91 0.84 -5.43
CA VAL A 76 10.92 1.70 -4.79
C VAL A 76 12.31 1.13 -5.07
N TRP A 77 13.20 1.98 -5.55
CA TRP A 77 14.60 1.63 -5.78
C TRP A 77 15.45 2.07 -4.60
N LYS A 78 16.19 1.12 -4.00
CA LYS A 78 17.10 1.32 -2.86
C LYS A 78 16.47 2.04 -1.65
N GLY A 79 15.14 2.07 -1.54
CA GLY A 79 14.46 2.86 -0.51
C GLY A 79 14.52 4.39 -0.70
N LEU A 80 15.03 4.87 -1.82
CA LEU A 80 15.32 6.29 -2.08
C LEU A 80 14.50 6.90 -3.21
N GLU A 81 14.31 6.17 -4.30
CA GLU A 81 13.55 6.66 -5.45
C GLU A 81 12.25 5.88 -5.60
N LEU A 82 11.18 6.62 -5.79
CA LEU A 82 9.87 6.07 -6.11
C LEU A 82 9.73 5.92 -7.62
N HIS A 83 9.46 4.71 -8.08
CA HIS A 83 9.23 4.42 -9.48
C HIS A 83 7.77 4.15 -9.76
N VAL A 84 7.24 4.78 -10.81
CA VAL A 84 5.87 4.57 -11.28
C VAL A 84 5.85 4.32 -12.77
N ILE A 85 4.95 3.45 -13.22
CA ILE A 85 4.62 3.26 -14.62
C ILE A 85 3.17 3.68 -14.79
N ASN A 86 2.96 4.63 -15.69
CA ASN A 86 1.66 5.18 -15.99
C ASN A 86 0.99 4.39 -17.12
N ASN A 87 -0.34 4.44 -17.18
CA ASN A 87 -1.12 3.79 -18.23
C ASN A 87 -0.92 4.39 -19.65
N ASN A 88 -0.15 5.47 -19.76
CA ASN A 88 0.30 6.02 -21.05
C ASN A 88 1.65 5.43 -21.53
N GLY A 89 2.16 4.40 -20.83
CA GLY A 89 3.43 3.75 -21.15
C GLY A 89 4.68 4.54 -20.75
N THR A 90 4.57 5.50 -19.86
CA THR A 90 5.72 6.25 -19.35
C THR A 90 6.16 5.71 -17.99
N TRP A 91 7.41 5.30 -17.88
CA TRP A 91 8.08 4.97 -16.63
C TRP A 91 8.80 6.18 -16.09
N ARG A 92 8.48 6.58 -14.87
CA ARG A 92 9.05 7.76 -14.20
C ARG A 92 9.62 7.39 -12.84
N ALA A 93 10.65 8.12 -12.43
CA ALA A 93 11.25 8.05 -11.11
C ALA A 93 11.11 9.40 -10.38
N PHE A 94 10.85 9.35 -9.10
CA PHE A 94 10.76 10.50 -8.21
C PHE A 94 11.79 10.37 -7.08
N ASN A 95 12.65 11.34 -6.96
CA ASN A 95 13.77 11.36 -6.00
C ASN A 95 13.45 12.13 -4.70
N GLY A 96 12.18 12.39 -4.41
CA GLY A 96 11.75 13.22 -3.29
C GLY A 96 11.51 14.68 -3.65
N SER A 97 12.00 15.17 -4.81
CA SER A 97 11.85 16.56 -5.24
C SER A 97 11.31 16.70 -6.66
N THR A 98 11.84 15.94 -7.59
CA THR A 98 11.53 16.07 -9.03
C THR A 98 11.24 14.72 -9.68
N TRP A 99 10.43 14.75 -10.72
CA TRP A 99 10.17 13.62 -11.58
C TRP A 99 11.18 13.56 -12.74
N LYS A 100 11.76 12.39 -12.94
CA LYS A 100 12.61 12.05 -14.09
C LYS A 100 11.86 11.01 -14.93
N THR A 101 11.82 11.19 -16.25
CA THR A 101 11.38 10.13 -17.16
C THR A 101 12.52 9.13 -17.35
N VAL A 102 12.27 7.87 -16.98
CA VAL A 102 13.24 6.78 -17.09
C VAL A 102 13.14 6.13 -18.47
N LYS A 103 11.92 5.82 -18.90
CA LYS A 103 11.65 5.15 -20.18
C LYS A 103 10.24 5.48 -20.66
N THR A 104 10.06 5.46 -21.98
CA THR A 104 8.76 5.55 -22.64
C THR A 104 8.50 4.29 -23.47
N GLY A 105 7.26 4.11 -23.91
CA GLY A 105 6.87 2.94 -24.69
C GLY A 105 6.77 1.65 -23.89
N MET A 106 6.54 1.75 -22.59
CA MET A 106 6.22 0.60 -21.76
C MET A 106 4.83 0.06 -22.14
N ASN A 107 4.66 -1.25 -22.03
CA ASN A 107 3.37 -1.87 -22.29
C ASN A 107 2.30 -1.35 -21.31
N THR A 108 1.13 -1.02 -21.81
CA THR A 108 0.04 -0.46 -20.99
C THR A 108 -0.97 -1.50 -20.52
N ASN A 109 -0.81 -2.75 -20.94
CA ASN A 109 -1.66 -3.86 -20.53
C ASN A 109 -1.02 -4.59 -19.33
N GLY A 110 -1.82 -4.82 -18.30
CA GLY A 110 -1.40 -5.55 -17.11
C GLY A 110 -0.78 -4.67 -16.03
N VAL A 111 -0.37 -5.34 -14.97
CA VAL A 111 0.23 -4.75 -13.78
C VAL A 111 1.73 -5.04 -13.78
N TYR A 112 2.51 -4.08 -13.33
CA TYR A 112 3.96 -4.23 -13.23
C TYR A 112 4.38 -4.76 -11.87
N SER A 113 5.33 -5.70 -11.88
CA SER A 113 6.03 -6.21 -10.70
C SER A 113 7.44 -5.64 -10.63
N PHE A 114 7.89 -5.28 -9.43
CA PHE A 114 9.18 -4.64 -9.17
C PHE A 114 9.96 -5.41 -8.10
N THR A 115 11.27 -5.51 -8.28
CA THR A 115 12.17 -6.04 -7.24
C THR A 115 13.54 -5.41 -7.33
N ASN A 116 14.19 -5.19 -6.18
CA ASN A 116 15.58 -4.75 -6.12
C ASN A 116 16.50 -5.97 -6.07
N PHE A 117 17.56 -5.96 -6.86
CA PHE A 117 18.52 -7.05 -6.88
C PHE A 117 19.91 -6.55 -7.27
N GLN A 118 20.93 -7.05 -6.62
CA GLN A 118 22.31 -6.81 -6.95
C GLN A 118 22.96 -8.02 -7.62
N GLY A 119 22.96 -9.18 -6.95
CA GLY A 119 23.66 -10.38 -7.45
C GLY A 119 25.13 -10.11 -7.76
N ASN A 120 25.54 -10.40 -8.99
CA ASN A 120 26.89 -10.14 -9.52
C ASN A 120 26.99 -8.79 -10.25
N LEU A 121 26.02 -7.90 -10.11
CA LEU A 121 26.06 -6.56 -10.67
C LEU A 121 26.84 -5.63 -9.74
N ASP A 122 27.41 -4.56 -10.30
CA ASP A 122 28.22 -3.58 -9.55
C ASP A 122 27.41 -2.92 -8.44
N ASP A 123 26.10 -2.76 -8.64
CA ASP A 123 25.22 -2.10 -7.69
C ASP A 123 23.80 -2.73 -7.71
N ILE A 124 22.97 -2.33 -6.72
CA ILE A 124 21.56 -2.72 -6.67
C ILE A 124 20.82 -2.09 -7.84
N ASN A 125 20.19 -2.91 -8.66
CA ASN A 125 19.35 -2.49 -9.78
C ASN A 125 17.88 -2.76 -9.46
N LEU A 126 16.99 -1.97 -10.06
CA LEU A 126 15.56 -2.22 -10.02
C LEU A 126 15.14 -3.03 -11.22
N PHE A 127 14.56 -4.19 -10.99
CA PHE A 127 14.03 -5.06 -12.03
C PHE A 127 12.52 -4.90 -12.12
N VAL A 128 12.00 -4.91 -13.34
CA VAL A 128 10.59 -4.61 -13.63
C VAL A 128 10.08 -5.53 -14.72
N CYS A 129 8.92 -6.12 -14.57
CA CYS A 129 8.26 -6.95 -15.58
C CYS A 129 6.73 -6.79 -15.55
N ASN A 130 6.04 -7.22 -16.62
CA ASN A 130 4.58 -7.23 -16.74
C ASN A 130 4.04 -8.32 -17.66
N GLY A 131 4.81 -9.36 -17.96
CA GLY A 131 4.41 -10.47 -18.83
C GLY A 131 4.43 -10.19 -20.34
N SER A 132 4.68 -8.97 -20.76
CA SER A 132 4.64 -8.61 -22.19
C SER A 132 5.85 -7.82 -22.68
N SER A 133 6.55 -7.14 -21.78
CA SER A 133 7.71 -6.30 -22.11
C SER A 133 9.06 -6.97 -21.82
N GLY A 134 9.03 -8.22 -21.37
CA GLY A 134 10.19 -8.89 -20.82
C GLY A 134 10.69 -8.22 -19.53
N LEU A 135 11.79 -8.73 -19.02
CA LEU A 135 12.42 -8.17 -17.82
C LEU A 135 13.23 -6.91 -18.19
N GLN A 136 12.92 -5.81 -17.53
CA GLN A 136 13.66 -4.55 -17.66
C GLN A 136 14.54 -4.34 -16.43
N LYS A 137 15.71 -3.74 -16.61
CA LYS A 137 16.66 -3.41 -15.56
C LYS A 137 16.93 -1.90 -15.55
N TYR A 138 16.82 -1.27 -14.40
CA TYR A 138 17.21 0.13 -14.16
C TYR A 138 18.42 0.17 -13.22
N ASP A 139 19.45 0.89 -13.60
CA ASP A 139 20.76 0.97 -12.94
C ASP A 139 20.97 2.27 -12.13
N GLY A 140 19.94 3.11 -12.01
CA GLY A 140 20.02 4.46 -11.45
C GLY A 140 20.07 5.57 -12.49
N THR A 141 20.37 5.22 -13.73
CA THR A 141 20.51 6.18 -14.85
C THR A 141 19.58 5.83 -15.99
N THR A 142 19.64 4.59 -16.46
CA THR A 142 18.94 4.12 -17.66
C THR A 142 18.15 2.83 -17.38
N ALA A 143 17.08 2.63 -18.14
CA ALA A 143 16.33 1.40 -18.14
C ALA A 143 16.51 0.65 -19.44
N VAL A 144 17.05 -0.55 -19.36
CA VAL A 144 17.31 -1.42 -20.50
C VAL A 144 16.64 -2.79 -20.34
N ALA A 145 16.36 -3.48 -21.45
CA ALA A 145 15.91 -4.85 -21.39
C ALA A 145 17.05 -5.74 -20.83
N PHE A 146 16.69 -6.61 -19.90
CA PHE A 146 17.62 -7.59 -19.36
C PHE A 146 17.58 -8.85 -20.22
N GLY A 147 18.64 -9.05 -21.01
CA GLY A 147 18.75 -10.17 -21.93
C GLY A 147 18.73 -11.53 -21.24
N ASN A 148 18.32 -12.56 -21.98
CA ASN A 148 18.21 -13.96 -21.51
C ASN A 148 17.15 -14.25 -20.43
N ALA A 149 16.29 -13.27 -20.07
CA ALA A 149 15.13 -13.52 -19.24
C ALA A 149 13.93 -13.94 -20.12
N PRO A 150 13.06 -14.85 -19.65
CA PRO A 150 11.81 -15.15 -20.35
C PRO A 150 10.99 -13.88 -20.57
N ALA A 151 10.33 -13.78 -21.72
CA ALA A 151 9.59 -12.57 -22.10
C ALA A 151 8.24 -12.41 -21.38
N ASP A 152 7.69 -13.51 -20.90
CA ASP A 152 6.34 -13.65 -20.36
C ASP A 152 6.26 -13.60 -18.83
N ILE A 153 7.32 -13.12 -18.15
CA ILE A 153 7.35 -13.01 -16.70
C ILE A 153 6.42 -11.90 -16.23
N ASN A 154 5.40 -12.24 -15.43
CA ASN A 154 4.45 -11.30 -14.85
C ASN A 154 4.84 -10.83 -13.46
N PHE A 155 5.36 -11.73 -12.63
CA PHE A 155 5.71 -11.46 -11.25
C PHE A 155 7.17 -11.81 -10.99
N ILE A 156 7.84 -10.93 -10.23
CA ILE A 156 9.23 -11.15 -9.82
C ILE A 156 9.39 -10.87 -8.34
N THR A 157 10.27 -11.62 -7.71
CA THR A 157 10.71 -11.39 -6.33
C THR A 157 12.16 -11.79 -6.17
N THR A 158 12.82 -11.24 -5.14
CA THR A 158 14.19 -11.62 -4.79
C THR A 158 14.18 -12.51 -3.58
N TYR A 159 14.80 -13.68 -3.70
CA TYR A 159 14.97 -14.62 -2.59
C TYR A 159 16.28 -15.40 -2.75
N GLN A 160 17.02 -15.58 -1.65
CA GLN A 160 18.31 -16.31 -1.61
C GLN A 160 19.29 -15.86 -2.70
N ASN A 161 19.48 -14.55 -2.84
CA ASN A 161 20.38 -13.94 -3.83
C ASN A 161 20.06 -14.33 -5.29
N ARG A 162 18.79 -14.52 -5.62
CA ARG A 162 18.29 -14.81 -6.97
C ARG A 162 17.01 -14.04 -7.22
N ILE A 163 16.76 -13.73 -8.48
CA ILE A 163 15.45 -13.25 -8.93
C ILE A 163 14.63 -14.48 -9.32
N TRP A 164 13.46 -14.60 -8.70
CA TRP A 164 12.46 -15.60 -9.05
C TRP A 164 11.36 -14.94 -9.87
N GLY A 165 10.99 -15.55 -10.95
CA GLY A 165 9.95 -15.06 -11.83
C GLY A 165 8.86 -16.09 -12.02
N ALA A 166 7.61 -15.62 -12.11
CA ALA A 166 6.45 -16.42 -12.48
C ALA A 166 5.84 -15.84 -13.76
N ALA A 167 5.51 -16.73 -14.69
CA ALA A 167 4.79 -16.40 -15.92
C ALA A 167 3.35 -16.89 -15.83
N ASP A 168 2.41 -16.16 -16.44
CA ASP A 168 1.03 -16.62 -16.56
C ASP A 168 0.94 -17.72 -17.61
N GLY A 169 0.27 -18.80 -17.22
CA GLY A 169 -0.40 -19.67 -18.17
C GLY A 169 0.43 -20.71 -18.86
N ASN A 170 1.57 -21.13 -18.35
CA ASN A 170 2.13 -22.40 -18.76
C ASN A 170 1.64 -23.51 -17.81
N THR A 171 0.50 -24.06 -18.15
CA THR A 171 0.15 -25.41 -17.72
C THR A 171 1.19 -26.34 -18.35
N LEU A 172 2.06 -26.87 -17.50
CA LEU A 172 2.87 -28.04 -17.81
C LEU A 172 1.94 -29.24 -17.99
#